data_40d8ca5c171085be0bb6419ee12e574b
#
_entry.id   40d8ca5c171085be0bb6419ee12e574b
#
_cell.length_a   1.000
_cell.length_b   1.000
_cell.length_c   1.000
_cell.angle_alpha   90.00
_cell.angle_beta   90.00
_cell.angle_gamma   90.00
#
_symmetry.space_group_name_H-M   'P 1'
#
loop_
_entity.id
_entity.type
_entity.pdbx_description
1 polymer ?
#
loop_
_entity_poly.entity_id
_entity_poly.type
_entity_poly.pdbx_seq_one_letter_code
_entity_poly.pdbx_strand_id
1 'polypeptide(L)'
;SNVVNSETETEFIAAARAVLQTEIDELSRLSERIDHRFVGAVGAFQAALDAGRKIVVIGVGKSENVATKIVATLNSTGAPAVSLSCQNALHGDIGIVARGDAVLALSYSGETTELLDLLPHLRRRSVSIVAVTGRVESALAVESDIVLDVNVRAEACPLNLAPTSSTTNMLALGDALAMVLLKARGFEAKDFAELHPGGQIGRRLLIRVGGIMRKGDRLAIV
;
A
#
# COMPACT_ATOMS: atom_id res chain seq x y z
N SER A 1 18.80 -19.81 31.57
CA SER A 1 17.67 -20.07 30.72
C SER A 1 16.40 -19.85 31.52
N ASN A 2 15.74 -18.69 31.30
CA ASN A 2 14.42 -18.42 31.87
C ASN A 2 13.43 -19.38 31.16
N VAL A 3 13.11 -20.48 31.84
CA VAL A 3 12.02 -21.36 31.43
C VAL A 3 10.73 -20.63 31.76
N VAL A 4 10.01 -20.16 30.73
CA VAL A 4 8.64 -19.62 30.87
C VAL A 4 7.81 -20.76 31.45
N ASN A 5 7.13 -20.51 32.58
CA ASN A 5 6.29 -21.55 33.16
C ASN A 5 5.02 -21.75 32.29
N SER A 6 4.33 -22.88 32.43
CA SER A 6 3.19 -23.25 31.57
C SER A 6 2.01 -22.26 31.70
N GLU A 7 1.85 -21.59 32.83
CA GLU A 7 0.83 -20.57 33.07
C GLU A 7 1.11 -19.31 32.26
N THR A 8 2.34 -18.78 32.36
CA THR A 8 2.82 -17.63 31.59
C THR A 8 2.80 -17.90 30.07
N GLU A 9 3.13 -19.12 29.64
CA GLU A 9 3.03 -19.53 28.24
C GLU A 9 1.57 -19.43 27.72
N THR A 10 0.63 -19.93 28.50
CA THR A 10 -0.80 -19.88 28.18
C THR A 10 -1.30 -18.42 28.09
N GLU A 11 -0.88 -17.55 29.00
CA GLU A 11 -1.20 -16.13 29.02
C GLU A 11 -0.67 -15.41 27.78
N PHE A 12 0.59 -15.67 27.38
CA PHE A 12 1.18 -15.05 26.19
C PHE A 12 0.48 -15.48 24.90
N ILE A 13 0.11 -16.76 24.79
CA ILE A 13 -0.64 -17.26 23.64
C ILE A 13 -2.03 -16.60 23.58
N ALA A 14 -2.71 -16.48 24.72
CA ALA A 14 -4.02 -15.83 24.79
C ALA A 14 -3.91 -14.34 24.39
N ALA A 15 -2.91 -13.63 24.92
CA ALA A 15 -2.67 -12.22 24.58
C ALA A 15 -2.38 -12.02 23.08
N ALA A 16 -1.53 -12.87 22.50
CA ALA A 16 -1.23 -12.79 21.06
C ALA A 16 -2.49 -13.02 20.19
N ARG A 17 -3.32 -14.00 20.56
CA ARG A 17 -4.59 -14.26 19.88
C ARG A 17 -5.57 -13.09 19.99
N ALA A 18 -5.63 -12.44 21.15
CA ALA A 18 -6.47 -11.25 21.36
C ALA A 18 -6.04 -10.08 20.46
N VAL A 19 -4.73 -9.83 20.33
CA VAL A 19 -4.20 -8.82 19.39
C VAL A 19 -4.63 -9.12 17.96
N LEU A 20 -4.40 -10.34 17.47
CA LEU A 20 -4.79 -10.74 16.13
C LEU A 20 -6.30 -10.66 15.91
N GLN A 21 -7.11 -11.05 16.92
CA GLN A 21 -8.56 -10.97 16.81
C GLN A 21 -9.03 -9.52 16.68
N THR A 22 -8.45 -8.58 17.44
CA THR A 22 -8.77 -7.15 17.32
C THR A 22 -8.49 -6.64 15.91
N GLU A 23 -7.34 -7.00 15.32
CA GLU A 23 -7.01 -6.61 13.95
C GLU A 23 -7.94 -7.25 12.91
N ILE A 24 -8.33 -8.52 13.09
CA ILE A 24 -9.29 -9.21 12.22
C ILE A 24 -10.66 -8.50 12.25
N ASP A 25 -11.13 -8.12 13.43
CA ASP A 25 -12.42 -7.44 13.60
C ASP A 25 -12.38 -6.07 12.90
N GLU A 26 -11.29 -5.31 13.03
CA GLU A 26 -11.14 -4.02 12.38
C GLU A 26 -10.98 -4.12 10.85
N LEU A 27 -10.31 -5.16 10.34
CA LEU A 27 -10.26 -5.46 8.91
C LEU A 27 -11.64 -5.85 8.36
N SER A 28 -12.43 -6.62 9.11
CA SER A 28 -13.79 -6.97 8.71
C SER A 28 -14.66 -5.72 8.58
N ARG A 29 -14.56 -4.80 9.53
CA ARG A 29 -15.25 -3.51 9.48
C ARG A 29 -14.77 -2.63 8.34
N LEU A 30 -13.48 -2.64 8.01
CA LEU A 30 -12.95 -1.94 6.83
C LEU A 30 -13.58 -2.49 5.55
N SER A 31 -13.65 -3.81 5.41
CA SER A 31 -14.25 -4.46 4.25
C SER A 31 -15.71 -4.05 4.02
N GLU A 32 -16.48 -3.91 5.09
CA GLU A 32 -17.89 -3.47 5.03
C GLU A 32 -18.07 -2.01 4.59
N ARG A 33 -17.01 -1.17 4.74
CA ARG A 33 -17.03 0.25 4.36
C ARG A 33 -16.53 0.52 2.93
N ILE A 34 -16.07 -0.51 2.22
CA ILE A 34 -15.65 -0.35 0.82
C ILE A 34 -16.86 0.00 -0.03
N ASP A 35 -16.84 1.16 -0.67
CA ASP A 35 -17.95 1.73 -1.43
C ASP A 35 -17.48 2.41 -2.74
N HIS A 36 -18.36 3.24 -3.33
CA HIS A 36 -18.08 4.00 -4.56
C HIS A 36 -16.85 4.91 -4.48
N ARG A 37 -16.43 5.35 -3.29
CA ARG A 37 -15.22 6.17 -3.09
C ARG A 37 -13.97 5.36 -3.41
N PHE A 38 -13.96 4.07 -3.06
CA PHE A 38 -12.89 3.17 -3.47
C PHE A 38 -12.82 3.03 -5.00
N VAL A 39 -13.96 2.90 -5.66
CA VAL A 39 -14.02 2.87 -7.13
C VAL A 39 -13.48 4.18 -7.73
N GLY A 40 -13.83 5.32 -7.13
CA GLY A 40 -13.30 6.63 -7.51
C GLY A 40 -11.78 6.72 -7.40
N ALA A 41 -11.21 6.20 -6.30
CA ALA A 41 -9.76 6.16 -6.10
C ALA A 41 -9.05 5.30 -7.15
N VAL A 42 -9.57 4.10 -7.44
CA VAL A 42 -9.07 3.25 -8.53
C VAL A 42 -9.11 3.98 -9.87
N GLY A 43 -10.23 4.64 -10.17
CA GLY A 43 -10.40 5.43 -11.40
C GLY A 43 -9.39 6.57 -11.53
N ALA A 44 -9.13 7.31 -10.44
CA ALA A 44 -8.15 8.39 -10.42
C ALA A 44 -6.73 7.87 -10.67
N PHE A 45 -6.36 6.75 -10.05
CA PHE A 45 -5.06 6.12 -10.27
C PHE A 45 -4.92 5.56 -11.68
N GLN A 46 -5.94 4.90 -12.20
CA GLN A 46 -5.95 4.39 -13.56
C GLN A 46 -5.79 5.51 -14.58
N ALA A 47 -6.53 6.61 -14.43
CA ALA A 47 -6.44 7.76 -15.31
C ALA A 47 -5.03 8.39 -15.33
N ALA A 48 -4.37 8.50 -14.17
CA ALA A 48 -2.99 8.96 -14.09
C ALA A 48 -2.02 8.01 -14.81
N LEU A 49 -2.15 6.70 -14.55
CA LEU A 49 -1.28 5.68 -15.16
C LEU A 49 -1.47 5.61 -16.68
N ASP A 50 -2.70 5.71 -17.18
CA ASP A 50 -3.02 5.68 -18.62
C ASP A 50 -2.49 6.94 -19.35
N ALA A 51 -2.36 8.05 -18.61
CA ALA A 51 -1.70 9.28 -19.08
C ALA A 51 -0.15 9.21 -18.98
N GLY A 52 0.44 8.06 -18.67
CA GLY A 52 1.88 7.89 -18.49
C GLY A 52 2.42 8.57 -17.24
N ARG A 53 1.57 8.79 -16.23
CA ARG A 53 1.92 9.35 -14.94
C ARG A 53 2.09 8.25 -13.90
N LYS A 54 2.39 8.62 -12.66
CA LYS A 54 2.63 7.69 -11.57
C LYS A 54 1.76 7.99 -10.35
N ILE A 55 1.78 7.06 -9.41
CA ILE A 55 1.18 7.22 -8.10
C ILE A 55 2.28 7.66 -7.12
N VAL A 56 2.04 8.76 -6.42
CA VAL A 56 2.93 9.25 -5.35
C VAL A 56 2.27 8.93 -4.02
N VAL A 57 2.91 8.10 -3.20
CA VAL A 57 2.38 7.72 -1.89
C VAL A 57 3.12 8.48 -0.81
N ILE A 58 2.37 9.15 0.06
CA ILE A 58 2.91 10.06 1.07
C ILE A 58 2.41 9.65 2.45
N GLY A 59 3.29 9.68 3.44
CA GLY A 59 2.97 9.46 4.85
C GLY A 59 4.07 9.99 5.75
N VAL A 60 3.80 10.00 7.05
CA VAL A 60 4.78 10.41 8.08
C VAL A 60 4.90 9.31 9.12
N GLY A 61 6.11 9.02 9.58
CA GLY A 61 6.37 8.03 10.61
C GLY A 61 5.93 6.61 10.23
N LYS A 62 5.05 5.98 11.01
CA LYS A 62 4.56 4.63 10.70
C LYS A 62 3.75 4.58 9.40
N SER A 63 3.03 5.65 9.07
CA SER A 63 2.32 5.77 7.79
C SER A 63 3.29 5.83 6.60
N GLU A 64 4.49 6.38 6.75
CA GLU A 64 5.54 6.37 5.72
C GLU A 64 6.07 4.95 5.46
N ASN A 65 6.23 4.14 6.52
CA ASN A 65 6.59 2.72 6.37
C ASN A 65 5.52 1.94 5.59
N VAL A 66 4.24 2.21 5.89
CA VAL A 66 3.11 1.64 5.13
C VAL A 66 3.12 2.14 3.69
N ALA A 67 3.37 3.44 3.46
CA ALA A 67 3.50 4.02 2.12
C ALA A 67 4.59 3.31 1.30
N THR A 68 5.75 3.06 1.89
CA THR A 68 6.87 2.36 1.25
C THR A 68 6.47 0.94 0.82
N LYS A 69 5.73 0.21 1.68
CA LYS A 69 5.24 -1.13 1.33
C LYS A 69 4.20 -1.08 0.20
N ILE A 70 3.27 -0.13 0.24
CA ILE A 70 2.26 0.04 -0.82
C ILE A 70 2.94 0.33 -2.16
N VAL A 71 3.93 1.22 -2.19
CA VAL A 71 4.74 1.52 -3.39
C VAL A 71 5.40 0.27 -3.94
N ALA A 72 6.02 -0.55 -3.09
CA ALA A 72 6.64 -1.80 -3.51
C ALA A 72 5.61 -2.75 -4.16
N THR A 73 4.41 -2.86 -3.59
CA THR A 73 3.32 -3.67 -4.15
C THR A 73 2.84 -3.13 -5.50
N LEU A 74 2.60 -1.81 -5.61
CA LEU A 74 2.18 -1.16 -6.86
C LEU A 74 3.21 -1.38 -7.98
N ASN A 75 4.48 -1.12 -7.72
CA ASN A 75 5.54 -1.31 -8.71
C ASN A 75 5.65 -2.77 -9.15
N SER A 76 5.54 -3.72 -8.24
CA SER A 76 5.62 -5.15 -8.56
C SER A 76 4.39 -5.66 -9.32
N THR A 77 3.33 -4.88 -9.39
CA THR A 77 2.06 -5.21 -10.08
C THR A 77 1.78 -4.28 -11.27
N GLY A 78 2.81 -3.62 -11.78
CA GLY A 78 2.74 -2.85 -13.03
C GLY A 78 2.11 -1.46 -12.90
N ALA A 79 1.98 -0.94 -11.70
CA ALA A 79 1.54 0.44 -11.44
C ALA A 79 2.72 1.29 -10.95
N PRO A 80 3.38 2.09 -11.81
CA PRO A 80 4.50 2.93 -11.42
C PRO A 80 4.17 3.83 -10.23
N ALA A 81 4.92 3.70 -9.15
CA ALA A 81 4.70 4.44 -7.92
C ALA A 81 6.02 4.83 -7.24
N VAL A 82 5.98 5.90 -6.46
CA VAL A 82 7.10 6.37 -5.64
C VAL A 82 6.60 6.77 -4.25
N SER A 83 7.42 6.54 -3.23
CA SER A 83 7.19 7.10 -1.89
C SER A 83 7.86 8.46 -1.82
N LEU A 84 7.17 9.45 -1.25
CA LEU A 84 7.67 10.79 -1.04
C LEU A 84 7.59 11.13 0.45
N SER A 85 8.74 11.38 1.07
CA SER A 85 8.80 11.91 2.43
C SER A 85 8.30 13.34 2.47
N CYS A 86 7.35 13.65 3.35
CA CYS A 86 6.84 15.01 3.51
C CYS A 86 7.95 16.00 3.86
N GLN A 87 8.87 15.59 4.74
CA GLN A 87 9.99 16.43 5.15
C GLN A 87 10.90 16.77 3.98
N ASN A 88 11.34 15.78 3.21
CA ASN A 88 12.21 15.98 2.07
C ASN A 88 11.49 16.73 0.93
N ALA A 89 10.20 16.52 0.76
CA ALA A 89 9.39 17.21 -0.24
C ALA A 89 9.44 18.72 -0.09
N LEU A 90 9.34 19.23 1.15
CA LEU A 90 9.42 20.66 1.43
C LEU A 90 10.83 21.25 1.22
N HIS A 91 11.85 20.40 1.10
CA HIS A 91 13.24 20.78 0.84
C HIS A 91 13.70 20.49 -0.60
N GLY A 92 12.77 20.21 -1.52
CA GLY A 92 13.06 20.10 -2.95
C GLY A 92 12.59 18.80 -3.61
N ASP A 93 12.43 17.69 -2.87
CA ASP A 93 12.03 16.40 -3.43
C ASP A 93 10.60 16.41 -4.02
N ILE A 94 9.80 17.45 -3.72
CA ILE A 94 8.52 17.67 -4.42
C ILE A 94 8.70 17.75 -5.94
N GLY A 95 9.91 18.03 -6.43
CA GLY A 95 10.25 18.00 -7.85
C GLY A 95 9.95 16.67 -8.53
N ILE A 96 9.87 15.55 -7.78
CA ILE A 96 9.50 14.24 -8.32
C ILE A 96 8.02 14.16 -8.73
N VAL A 97 7.16 15.02 -8.17
CA VAL A 97 5.73 15.07 -8.48
C VAL A 97 5.51 15.84 -9.78
N ALA A 98 5.09 15.14 -10.81
CA ALA A 98 4.77 15.75 -12.10
C ALA A 98 3.29 16.18 -12.15
N ARG A 99 2.98 17.10 -13.06
CA ARG A 99 1.60 17.49 -13.32
C ARG A 99 0.79 16.28 -13.78
N GLY A 100 -0.38 16.06 -13.16
CA GLY A 100 -1.28 14.97 -13.49
C GLY A 100 -0.92 13.62 -12.84
N ASP A 101 0.10 13.56 -11.97
CA ASP A 101 0.27 12.41 -11.10
C ASP A 101 -0.93 12.25 -10.16
N ALA A 102 -1.12 11.06 -9.61
CA ALA A 102 -2.09 10.82 -8.54
C ALA A 102 -1.35 10.67 -7.20
N VAL A 103 -1.93 11.20 -6.13
CA VAL A 103 -1.35 11.16 -4.78
C VAL A 103 -2.23 10.29 -3.89
N LEU A 104 -1.61 9.36 -3.17
CA LEU A 104 -2.21 8.62 -2.06
C LEU A 104 -1.59 9.14 -0.75
N ALA A 105 -2.36 9.89 0.02
CA ALA A 105 -1.91 10.55 1.24
C ALA A 105 -2.40 9.78 2.47
N LEU A 106 -1.46 9.26 3.27
CA LEU A 106 -1.73 8.41 4.43
C LEU A 106 -1.54 9.21 5.73
N SER A 107 -2.61 9.48 6.46
CA SER A 107 -2.58 10.04 7.80
C SER A 107 -3.80 9.60 8.60
N TYR A 108 -3.60 8.80 9.64
CA TYR A 108 -4.71 8.31 10.45
C TYR A 108 -5.48 9.44 11.13
N SER A 109 -4.78 10.42 11.73
CA SER A 109 -5.43 11.60 12.31
C SER A 109 -5.99 12.54 11.25
N GLY A 110 -5.37 12.56 10.06
CA GLY A 110 -5.66 13.55 9.02
C GLY A 110 -5.22 14.98 9.37
N GLU A 111 -4.46 15.14 10.47
CA GLU A 111 -4.01 16.43 11.01
C GLU A 111 -2.48 16.53 11.09
N THR A 112 -1.75 15.68 10.34
CA THR A 112 -0.28 15.69 10.32
C THR A 112 0.22 16.96 9.63
N THR A 113 0.87 17.83 10.38
CA THR A 113 1.28 19.18 9.92
C THR A 113 2.15 19.11 8.67
N GLU A 114 3.17 18.27 8.67
CA GLU A 114 4.10 18.12 7.53
C GLU A 114 3.40 17.71 6.24
N LEU A 115 2.34 16.92 6.36
CA LEU A 115 1.54 16.50 5.20
C LEU A 115 0.60 17.61 4.76
N LEU A 116 -0.03 18.31 5.70
CA LEU A 116 -0.91 19.44 5.41
C LEU A 116 -0.16 20.60 4.74
N ASP A 117 1.05 20.91 5.20
CA ASP A 117 1.91 21.94 4.60
C ASP A 117 2.28 21.62 3.14
N LEU A 118 2.30 20.35 2.78
CA LEU A 118 2.61 19.89 1.43
C LEU A 118 1.41 20.02 0.46
N LEU A 119 0.18 19.93 0.95
CA LEU A 119 -1.03 19.91 0.10
C LEU A 119 -1.16 21.09 -0.87
N PRO A 120 -0.93 22.36 -0.48
CA PRO A 120 -1.00 23.49 -1.42
C PRO A 120 -0.01 23.37 -2.57
N HIS A 121 1.17 22.80 -2.32
CA HIS A 121 2.20 22.59 -3.33
C HIS A 121 1.82 21.47 -4.30
N LEU A 122 1.17 20.43 -3.81
CA LEU A 122 0.62 19.35 -4.63
C LEU A 122 -0.53 19.85 -5.51
N ARG A 123 -1.45 20.63 -4.96
CA ARG A 123 -2.57 21.22 -5.71
C ARG A 123 -2.12 22.08 -6.90
N ARG A 124 -1.03 22.86 -6.75
CA ARG A 124 -0.45 23.62 -7.86
C ARG A 124 0.03 22.76 -9.02
N ARG A 125 0.29 21.46 -8.79
CA ARG A 125 0.69 20.50 -9.82
C ARG A 125 -0.49 19.77 -10.46
N SER A 126 -1.72 20.16 -10.13
CA SER A 126 -2.96 19.56 -10.67
C SER A 126 -2.96 18.03 -10.54
N VAL A 127 -2.58 17.54 -9.38
CA VAL A 127 -2.65 16.11 -9.03
C VAL A 127 -4.01 15.80 -8.43
N SER A 128 -4.49 14.56 -8.61
CA SER A 128 -5.63 14.04 -7.85
C SER A 128 -5.14 13.54 -6.50
N ILE A 129 -5.77 13.95 -5.41
CA ILE A 129 -5.40 13.57 -4.05
C ILE A 129 -6.44 12.62 -3.47
N VAL A 130 -6.02 11.41 -3.14
CA VAL A 130 -6.78 10.41 -2.42
C VAL A 130 -6.26 10.34 -0.99
N ALA A 131 -7.09 10.71 -0.01
CA ALA A 131 -6.76 10.59 1.40
C ALA A 131 -7.12 9.20 1.93
N VAL A 132 -6.23 8.62 2.74
CA VAL A 132 -6.51 7.47 3.59
C VAL A 132 -6.40 7.93 5.03
N THR A 133 -7.52 8.03 5.73
CA THR A 133 -7.59 8.61 7.07
C THR A 133 -8.61 7.89 7.95
N GLY A 134 -8.39 7.92 9.25
CA GLY A 134 -9.37 7.46 10.24
C GLY A 134 -10.38 8.55 10.64
N ARG A 135 -10.26 9.77 10.07
CA ARG A 135 -11.14 10.92 10.35
C ARG A 135 -11.57 11.58 9.06
N VAL A 136 -12.75 11.26 8.60
CA VAL A 136 -13.31 11.74 7.32
C VAL A 136 -13.63 13.24 7.29
N GLU A 137 -13.58 13.91 8.44
CA GLU A 137 -13.79 15.37 8.57
C GLU A 137 -12.49 16.12 8.87
N SER A 138 -11.34 15.44 8.82
CA SER A 138 -10.02 16.04 9.09
C SER A 138 -9.60 17.04 8.00
N ALA A 139 -8.60 17.86 8.32
CA ALA A 139 -8.03 18.81 7.35
C ALA A 139 -7.54 18.14 6.07
N LEU A 140 -6.89 16.97 6.17
CA LEU A 140 -6.50 16.17 5.01
C LEU A 140 -7.72 15.75 4.18
N ALA A 141 -8.80 15.30 4.83
CA ALA A 141 -10.00 14.86 4.13
C ALA A 141 -10.67 16.01 3.36
N VAL A 142 -10.78 17.18 3.98
CA VAL A 142 -11.36 18.39 3.36
C VAL A 142 -10.55 18.82 2.13
N GLU A 143 -9.25 18.72 2.19
CA GLU A 143 -8.33 19.12 1.11
C GLU A 143 -8.14 18.04 0.04
N SER A 144 -8.79 16.89 0.13
CA SER A 144 -8.64 15.77 -0.79
C SER A 144 -9.81 15.63 -1.75
N ASP A 145 -9.58 15.05 -2.94
CA ASP A 145 -10.64 14.80 -3.93
C ASP A 145 -11.47 13.57 -3.58
N ILE A 146 -10.83 12.59 -2.93
CA ILE A 146 -11.45 11.33 -2.52
C ILE A 146 -10.93 10.99 -1.13
N VAL A 147 -11.82 10.50 -0.28
CA VAL A 147 -11.49 10.09 1.10
C VAL A 147 -11.85 8.63 1.31
N LEU A 148 -10.87 7.83 1.70
CA LEU A 148 -11.01 6.44 2.07
C LEU A 148 -10.90 6.31 3.59
N ASP A 149 -11.96 5.83 4.22
CA ASP A 149 -12.08 5.72 5.68
C ASP A 149 -11.45 4.42 6.19
N VAL A 150 -10.38 4.55 6.97
CA VAL A 150 -9.69 3.45 7.66
C VAL A 150 -9.87 3.50 9.18
N ASN A 151 -10.89 4.20 9.66
CA ASN A 151 -11.19 4.31 11.09
C ASN A 151 -11.22 2.95 11.78
N VAL A 152 -10.66 2.87 12.97
CA VAL A 152 -10.73 1.71 13.86
C VAL A 152 -11.40 2.08 15.18
N ARG A 153 -12.10 1.13 15.80
CA ARG A 153 -12.68 1.29 17.14
C ARG A 153 -11.61 1.18 18.21
N ALA A 154 -10.62 0.31 17.96
CA ALA A 154 -9.55 0.06 18.91
C ALA A 154 -8.24 -0.28 18.18
N GLU A 155 -7.14 0.22 18.72
CA GLU A 155 -5.84 -0.35 18.43
C GLU A 155 -5.68 -1.68 19.18
N ALA A 156 -4.95 -2.64 18.60
CA ALA A 156 -4.67 -3.93 19.25
C ALA A 156 -3.61 -3.78 20.37
N CYS A 157 -3.11 -2.58 20.59
CA CYS A 157 -2.23 -2.25 21.70
C CYS A 157 -3.01 -2.26 23.01
N PRO A 158 -2.53 -2.96 24.08
CA PRO A 158 -3.21 -2.97 25.39
C PRO A 158 -3.41 -1.57 25.99
N LEU A 159 -2.59 -0.61 25.62
CA LEU A 159 -2.71 0.79 26.05
C LEU A 159 -3.55 1.64 25.07
N ASN A 160 -4.02 1.07 23.98
CA ASN A 160 -4.70 1.75 22.88
C ASN A 160 -3.92 2.98 22.33
N LEU A 161 -2.59 2.93 22.35
CA LEU A 161 -1.71 4.04 21.95
C LEU A 161 -0.88 3.72 20.71
N ALA A 162 -0.30 2.52 20.63
CA ALA A 162 0.54 2.15 19.49
C ALA A 162 -0.34 1.85 18.27
N PRO A 163 -0.07 2.50 17.11
CA PRO A 163 -0.75 2.16 15.86
C PRO A 163 -0.49 0.70 15.49
N THR A 164 -1.55 -0.07 15.40
CA THR A 164 -1.59 -1.50 15.07
C THR A 164 -2.73 -1.75 14.09
N SER A 165 -3.97 -1.85 14.57
CA SER A 165 -5.16 -2.01 13.71
C SER A 165 -5.28 -0.90 12.66
N SER A 166 -4.96 0.34 13.02
CA SER A 166 -5.00 1.48 12.08
C SER A 166 -3.99 1.33 10.95
N THR A 167 -2.75 0.92 11.24
CA THR A 167 -1.71 0.69 10.21
C THR A 167 -1.98 -0.57 9.41
N THR A 168 -2.53 -1.61 10.01
CA THR A 168 -2.97 -2.84 9.34
C THR A 168 -4.10 -2.54 8.34
N ASN A 169 -5.10 -1.74 8.72
CA ASN A 169 -6.15 -1.29 7.82
C ASN A 169 -5.61 -0.48 6.64
N MET A 170 -4.68 0.46 6.88
CA MET A 170 -4.04 1.23 5.79
C MET A 170 -3.30 0.32 4.81
N LEU A 171 -2.55 -0.65 5.35
CA LEU A 171 -1.80 -1.60 4.53
C LEU A 171 -2.71 -2.48 3.69
N ALA A 172 -3.74 -3.06 4.29
CA ALA A 172 -4.71 -3.92 3.62
C ALA A 172 -5.49 -3.15 2.53
N LEU A 173 -5.87 -1.90 2.80
CA LEU A 173 -6.53 -1.04 1.82
C LEU A 173 -5.59 -0.73 0.63
N GLY A 174 -4.31 -0.48 0.91
CA GLY A 174 -3.28 -0.29 -0.13
C GLY A 174 -3.10 -1.52 -1.00
N ASP A 175 -3.12 -2.72 -0.42
CA ASP A 175 -3.08 -3.97 -1.16
C ASP A 175 -4.34 -4.16 -2.00
N ALA A 176 -5.52 -3.84 -1.47
CA ALA A 176 -6.78 -3.89 -2.21
C ALA A 176 -6.73 -2.96 -3.44
N LEU A 177 -6.26 -1.71 -3.28
CA LEU A 177 -6.07 -0.76 -4.38
C LEU A 177 -5.12 -1.33 -5.45
N ALA A 178 -3.97 -1.86 -5.05
CA ALA A 178 -2.99 -2.43 -5.98
C ALA A 178 -3.56 -3.65 -6.74
N MET A 179 -4.27 -4.55 -6.07
CA MET A 179 -4.84 -5.76 -6.70
C MET A 179 -6.01 -5.43 -7.63
N VAL A 180 -6.85 -4.45 -7.28
CA VAL A 180 -7.92 -4.02 -8.16
C VAL A 180 -7.37 -3.29 -9.39
N LEU A 181 -6.34 -2.43 -9.23
CA LEU A 181 -5.63 -1.80 -10.35
C LEU A 181 -4.97 -2.83 -11.26
N LEU A 182 -4.28 -3.83 -10.72
CA LEU A 182 -3.70 -4.94 -11.48
C LEU A 182 -4.75 -5.60 -12.37
N LYS A 183 -5.91 -5.94 -11.80
CA LYS A 183 -7.03 -6.54 -12.52
C LYS A 183 -7.61 -5.60 -13.59
N ALA A 184 -7.86 -4.35 -13.24
CA ALA A 184 -8.44 -3.34 -14.13
C ALA A 184 -7.54 -3.03 -15.33
N ARG A 185 -6.23 -3.12 -15.17
CA ARG A 185 -5.23 -2.90 -16.23
C ARG A 185 -4.90 -4.16 -17.05
N GLY A 186 -5.52 -5.30 -16.74
CA GLY A 186 -5.28 -6.55 -17.45
C GLY A 186 -3.86 -7.09 -17.28
N PHE A 187 -3.22 -6.82 -16.14
CA PHE A 187 -1.88 -7.30 -15.83
C PHE A 187 -1.89 -8.83 -15.63
N GLU A 188 -1.04 -9.53 -16.35
CA GLU A 188 -1.01 -10.98 -16.41
C GLU A 188 0.25 -11.56 -15.72
N ALA A 189 0.25 -12.88 -15.50
CA ALA A 189 1.39 -13.58 -14.91
C ALA A 189 2.71 -13.41 -15.70
N LYS A 190 2.62 -13.23 -17.03
CA LYS A 190 3.78 -12.96 -17.88
C LYS A 190 4.41 -11.60 -17.54
N ASP A 191 3.58 -10.58 -17.33
CA ASP A 191 4.03 -9.22 -17.00
C ASP A 191 4.69 -9.21 -15.60
N PHE A 192 4.13 -9.99 -14.66
CA PHE A 192 4.73 -10.18 -13.34
C PHE A 192 6.13 -10.81 -13.44
N ALA A 193 6.28 -11.81 -14.32
CA ALA A 193 7.55 -12.48 -14.53
C ALA A 193 8.62 -11.53 -15.10
N GLU A 194 8.24 -10.63 -16.01
CA GLU A 194 9.14 -9.63 -16.60
C GLU A 194 9.62 -8.62 -15.54
N LEU A 195 8.76 -8.24 -14.59
CA LEU A 195 9.13 -7.33 -13.49
C LEU A 195 9.95 -8.01 -12.38
N HIS A 196 10.03 -9.36 -12.37
CA HIS A 196 10.74 -10.13 -11.35
C HIS A 196 11.81 -11.09 -11.93
N PRO A 197 12.76 -10.59 -12.73
CA PRO A 197 13.70 -11.46 -13.47
C PRO A 197 14.62 -12.30 -12.57
N GLY A 198 14.91 -11.83 -11.36
CA GLY A 198 15.73 -12.53 -10.36
C GLY A 198 14.96 -13.46 -9.42
N GLY A 199 13.64 -13.39 -9.37
CA GLY A 199 12.80 -14.13 -8.43
C GLY A 199 12.55 -15.59 -8.86
N GLN A 200 12.32 -16.48 -7.88
CA GLN A 200 11.94 -17.89 -8.18
C GLN A 200 10.63 -17.96 -8.98
N ILE A 201 9.67 -17.09 -8.68
CA ILE A 201 8.38 -17.03 -9.38
C ILE A 201 8.59 -16.56 -10.82
N GLY A 202 9.37 -15.48 -11.04
CA GLY A 202 9.69 -14.97 -12.38
C GLY A 202 10.39 -16.03 -13.22
N ARG A 203 11.39 -16.72 -12.67
CA ARG A 203 12.10 -17.81 -13.37
C ARG A 203 11.17 -18.94 -13.76
N ARG A 204 10.26 -19.40 -12.89
CA ARG A 204 9.30 -20.47 -13.19
C ARG A 204 8.32 -20.09 -14.31
N LEU A 205 7.88 -18.84 -14.36
CA LEU A 205 6.94 -18.36 -15.38
C LEU A 205 7.62 -18.10 -16.74
N LEU A 206 8.90 -17.72 -16.74
CA LEU A 206 9.68 -17.44 -17.95
C LEU A 206 10.36 -18.68 -18.55
N ILE A 207 10.52 -19.77 -17.77
CA ILE A 207 11.12 -21.03 -18.26
C ILE A 207 10.17 -21.70 -19.26
N ARG A 208 10.50 -21.57 -20.56
CA ARG A 208 9.89 -22.41 -21.59
C ARG A 208 10.67 -23.71 -21.68
N VAL A 209 9.96 -24.83 -21.91
CA VAL A 209 10.56 -26.17 -22.08
C VAL A 209 11.71 -26.12 -23.10
N GLY A 210 11.56 -25.36 -24.18
CA GLY A 210 12.60 -25.17 -25.20
C GLY A 210 13.88 -24.45 -24.71
N GLY A 211 13.81 -23.71 -23.55
CA GLY A 211 14.97 -23.03 -22.96
C GLY A 211 15.79 -23.92 -22.02
N ILE A 212 15.19 -25.00 -21.53
CA ILE A 212 15.86 -25.97 -20.62
C ILE A 212 16.15 -27.32 -21.31
N MET A 213 15.54 -27.55 -22.47
CA MET A 213 15.85 -28.74 -23.27
C MET A 213 17.30 -28.75 -23.76
N ARG A 214 17.98 -29.87 -23.57
CA ARG A 214 19.24 -30.15 -24.26
C ARG A 214 18.94 -30.31 -25.77
N LYS A 215 19.69 -29.61 -26.62
CA LYS A 215 19.53 -29.63 -28.08
C LYS A 215 20.85 -30.04 -28.73
N GLY A 216 20.75 -30.67 -29.91
CA GLY A 216 21.87 -31.09 -30.71
C GLY A 216 22.77 -32.10 -29.98
N ASP A 217 24.07 -31.88 -30.01
CA ASP A 217 25.11 -32.81 -29.46
C ASP A 217 25.05 -33.00 -27.94
N ARG A 218 24.13 -32.29 -27.23
CA ARG A 218 23.87 -32.47 -25.81
C ARG A 218 22.67 -33.35 -25.49
N LEU A 219 22.06 -33.95 -26.50
CA LEU A 219 21.07 -35.01 -26.31
C LEU A 219 21.80 -36.28 -25.89
N ALA A 220 21.40 -36.87 -24.73
CA ALA A 220 21.83 -38.22 -24.38
C ALA A 220 21.14 -39.19 -25.37
N ILE A 221 21.86 -39.64 -26.35
CA ILE A 221 21.43 -40.74 -27.24
C ILE A 221 21.81 -42.04 -26.48
N VAL A 222 20.80 -42.82 -26.08
CA VAL A 222 20.98 -44.16 -25.52
C VAL A 222 21.03 -45.11 -26.67
#